data_1425150564f6a31c844d2d6135b323cf
#
_entry.id   1425150564f6a31c844d2d6135b323cf
#
_cell.length_a   1.000
_cell.length_b   1.000
_cell.length_c   1.000
_cell.angle_alpha   90.00
_cell.angle_beta   90.00
_cell.angle_gamma   90.00
#
_symmetry.space_group_name_H-M   'P 1'
#
loop_
_entity.id
_entity.type
_entity.pdbx_description
1 polymer ?
#
loop_
_entity_poly.entity_id
_entity_poly.type
_entity_poly.pdbx_seq_one_letter_code
_entity_poly.pdbx_strand_id
1 'polypeptide(L)'
;MLPDMLPADADDHAILFLPGPTEVDAELRAIMAEPLVGHRSAAFVAVVQDVCRRLRDVFLSAQPAAFETCAATALMEAAIRNLVPPSEVVGVRDAAA
;
A
#
# COMPACT_ATOMS: atom_id res chain seq x y z
N MET A 1 15.59 -8.88 -23.96
CA MET A 1 16.68 -7.94 -23.80
C MET A 1 16.03 -6.58 -23.61
N LEU A 2 15.82 -6.16 -22.36
CA LEU A 2 15.43 -4.78 -22.06
C LEU A 2 16.70 -3.93 -22.23
N PRO A 3 16.73 -3.03 -23.20
CA PRO A 3 17.90 -2.22 -23.37
C PRO A 3 17.87 -1.08 -22.36
N ASP A 4 19.02 -0.79 -21.82
CA ASP A 4 19.58 0.55 -21.50
C ASP A 4 18.59 1.69 -21.09
N MET A 5 17.46 1.35 -20.50
CA MET A 5 16.45 2.34 -20.05
C MET A 5 16.56 2.70 -18.57
N LEU A 6 17.47 2.05 -17.84
CA LEU A 6 17.73 2.42 -16.46
C LEU A 6 18.96 3.33 -16.42
N PRO A 7 18.89 4.51 -15.82
CA PRO A 7 20.04 5.37 -15.63
C PRO A 7 21.14 4.59 -14.89
N ALA A 8 22.36 4.73 -15.37
CA ALA A 8 23.54 4.04 -14.86
C ALA A 8 23.88 4.43 -13.40
N ASP A 9 23.38 5.57 -12.95
CA ASP A 9 23.58 6.11 -11.61
C ASP A 9 22.23 6.27 -10.91
N ALA A 10 22.01 5.48 -9.85
CA ALA A 10 20.79 5.52 -9.04
C ALA A 10 20.55 6.89 -8.37
N ASP A 11 21.54 7.75 -8.33
CA ASP A 11 21.49 9.07 -7.68
C ASP A 11 21.02 10.21 -8.61
N ASP A 12 20.92 9.98 -9.93
CA ASP A 12 20.56 11.03 -10.92
C ASP A 12 19.26 10.72 -11.68
N HIS A 13 18.37 9.93 -11.11
CA HIS A 13 17.05 9.71 -11.72
C HIS A 13 16.06 10.81 -11.32
N ALA A 14 15.19 11.18 -12.25
CA ALA A 14 14.12 12.13 -11.96
C ALA A 14 13.16 11.58 -10.89
N ILE A 15 12.99 12.33 -9.81
CA ILE A 15 12.06 11.97 -8.73
C ILE A 15 10.63 12.05 -9.26
N LEU A 16 9.86 11.00 -9.05
CA LEU A 16 8.45 10.96 -9.40
C LEU A 16 7.63 11.81 -8.43
N PHE A 17 7.08 12.91 -8.91
CA PHE A 17 6.19 13.79 -8.14
C PHE A 17 4.77 13.70 -8.69
N LEU A 18 4.15 12.53 -8.53
CA LEU A 18 2.85 12.16 -9.08
C LEU A 18 1.96 11.60 -7.97
N PRO A 19 0.62 11.65 -8.12
CA PRO A 19 -0.31 10.96 -7.22
C PRO A 19 -0.11 9.44 -7.19
N GLY A 20 0.42 8.87 -8.27
CA GLY A 20 0.80 7.47 -8.43
C GLY A 20 1.29 7.21 -9.87
N PRO A 21 2.27 6.34 -10.06
CA PRO A 21 3.08 5.68 -9.04
C PRO A 21 3.93 6.68 -8.24
N THR A 22 4.19 6.37 -6.97
CA THR A 22 5.03 7.18 -6.09
C THR A 22 6.46 6.66 -6.04
N GLU A 23 7.39 7.54 -5.71
CA GLU A 23 8.78 7.13 -5.46
C GLU A 23 8.84 6.17 -4.29
N VAL A 24 9.64 5.12 -4.43
CA VAL A 24 9.92 4.15 -3.37
C VAL A 24 11.37 4.34 -2.92
N ASP A 25 11.55 4.59 -1.63
CA ASP A 25 12.86 4.77 -1.02
C ASP A 25 13.81 3.60 -1.33
N ALA A 26 15.10 3.89 -1.52
CA ALA A 26 16.11 2.90 -1.87
C ALA A 26 16.23 1.78 -0.83
N GLU A 27 16.08 2.10 0.46
CA GLU A 27 16.09 1.13 1.55
C GLU A 27 14.89 0.17 1.44
N LEU A 28 13.72 0.68 1.13
CA LEU A 28 12.53 -0.15 0.93
C LEU A 28 12.67 -1.04 -0.31
N ARG A 29 13.25 -0.53 -1.41
CA ARG A 29 13.55 -1.34 -2.59
C ARG A 29 14.51 -2.48 -2.29
N ALA A 30 15.53 -2.23 -1.46
CA ALA A 30 16.47 -3.26 -1.02
C ALA A 30 15.76 -4.37 -0.21
N ILE A 31 14.88 -4.00 0.73
CA ILE A 31 14.08 -4.96 1.51
C ILE A 31 13.15 -5.78 0.60
N MET A 32 12.56 -5.16 -0.43
CA MET A 32 11.70 -5.87 -1.39
C MET A 32 12.47 -6.90 -2.24
N ALA A 33 13.78 -6.78 -2.35
CA ALA A 33 14.65 -7.74 -3.06
C ALA A 33 15.09 -8.92 -2.17
N GLU A 34 14.82 -8.89 -0.87
CA GLU A 34 15.17 -9.97 0.05
C GLU A 34 14.36 -11.25 -0.22
N PRO A 35 14.90 -12.42 0.19
CA PRO A 35 14.18 -13.69 0.04
C PRO A 35 12.82 -13.68 0.72
N LEU A 36 11.84 -14.28 0.06
CA LEU A 36 10.47 -14.34 0.56
C LEU A 36 10.35 -15.17 1.84
N VAL A 37 9.62 -14.65 2.79
CA VAL A 37 9.27 -15.35 4.03
C VAL A 37 7.98 -16.16 3.82
N GLY A 38 7.96 -17.40 4.27
CA GLY A 38 6.78 -18.27 4.15
C GLY A 38 5.58 -17.69 4.90
N HIS A 39 4.46 -17.52 4.21
CA HIS A 39 3.25 -16.86 4.74
C HIS A 39 2.62 -17.57 5.97
N ARG A 40 2.99 -18.83 6.25
CA ARG A 40 2.53 -19.59 7.43
C ARG A 40 3.60 -19.73 8.52
N SER A 41 4.75 -19.08 8.35
CA SER A 41 5.82 -19.11 9.34
C SER A 41 5.52 -18.20 10.53
N ALA A 42 6.09 -18.52 11.68
CA ALA A 42 6.02 -17.66 12.85
C ALA A 42 6.66 -16.28 12.59
N ALA A 43 7.70 -16.22 11.75
CA ALA A 43 8.35 -14.98 11.35
C ALA A 43 7.38 -14.08 10.57
N PHE A 44 6.61 -14.63 9.63
CA PHE A 44 5.61 -13.86 8.88
C PHE A 44 4.48 -13.35 9.80
N VAL A 45 3.99 -14.19 10.72
CA VAL A 45 2.98 -13.77 11.71
C VAL A 45 3.49 -12.60 12.55
N ALA A 46 4.73 -12.64 13.00
CA ALA A 46 5.33 -11.55 13.78
C ALA A 46 5.40 -10.24 12.97
N VAL A 47 5.76 -10.31 11.69
CA VAL A 47 5.76 -9.14 10.78
C VAL A 47 4.36 -8.55 10.66
N VAL A 48 3.35 -9.39 10.39
CA VAL A 48 1.95 -8.94 10.27
C VAL A 48 1.45 -8.27 11.55
N GLN A 49 1.75 -8.85 12.70
CA GLN A 49 1.37 -8.27 13.99
C GLN A 49 2.04 -6.91 14.23
N ASP A 50 3.31 -6.77 13.89
CA ASP A 50 4.03 -5.49 14.03
C ASP A 50 3.48 -4.43 13.08
N VAL A 51 3.19 -4.79 11.83
CA VAL A 51 2.55 -3.89 10.86
C VAL A 51 1.19 -3.41 11.37
N CYS A 52 0.32 -4.31 11.84
CA CYS A 52 -0.99 -3.94 12.38
C CYS A 52 -0.88 -3.03 13.61
N ARG A 53 0.12 -3.25 14.46
CA ARG A 53 0.40 -2.37 15.61
C ARG A 53 0.78 -0.97 15.14
N ARG A 54 1.74 -0.84 14.21
CA ARG A 54 2.22 0.45 13.68
C ARG A 54 1.13 1.21 12.92
N LEU A 55 0.27 0.51 12.20
CA LEU A 55 -0.85 1.15 11.52
C LEU A 55 -1.82 1.84 12.48
N ARG A 56 -2.03 1.30 13.68
CA ARG A 56 -2.84 1.98 14.70
C ARG A 56 -2.23 3.32 15.13
N ASP A 57 -0.91 3.37 15.24
CA ASP A 57 -0.20 4.61 15.56
C ASP A 57 -0.33 5.64 14.42
N VAL A 58 -0.22 5.20 13.16
CA VAL A 58 -0.41 6.05 11.97
C VAL A 58 -1.83 6.60 11.88
N PHE A 59 -2.84 5.77 12.13
CA PHE A 59 -4.26 6.17 12.08
C PHE A 59 -4.78 6.78 13.38
N LEU A 60 -3.94 6.89 14.41
CA LEU A 60 -4.33 7.39 15.76
C LEU A 60 -5.57 6.65 16.30
N SER A 61 -5.64 5.35 16.11
CA SER A 61 -6.81 4.53 16.41
C SER A 61 -6.50 3.42 17.39
N ALA A 62 -7.37 3.23 18.41
CA ALA A 62 -7.33 2.07 19.28
C ALA A 62 -7.97 0.81 18.65
N GLN A 63 -8.67 0.98 17.53
CA GLN A 63 -9.32 -0.13 16.82
C GLN A 63 -8.31 -0.98 16.05
N PRO A 64 -8.62 -2.26 15.80
CA PRO A 64 -7.78 -3.09 14.95
C PRO A 64 -7.60 -2.46 13.56
N ALA A 65 -6.35 -2.41 13.10
CA ALA A 65 -6.03 -2.04 11.73
C ALA A 65 -5.89 -3.32 10.88
N ALA A 66 -6.40 -3.27 9.67
CA ALA A 66 -6.20 -4.31 8.66
C ALA A 66 -5.54 -3.71 7.43
N PHE A 67 -4.81 -4.54 6.71
CA PHE A 67 -4.25 -4.18 5.41
C PHE A 67 -4.50 -5.32 4.43
N GLU A 68 -4.55 -4.98 3.16
CA GLU A 68 -4.84 -5.92 2.08
C GLU A 68 -3.92 -5.65 0.89
N THR A 69 -3.51 -6.71 0.22
CA THR A 69 -2.70 -6.61 -1.01
C THR A 69 -3.62 -6.42 -2.22
N CYS A 70 -4.01 -5.19 -2.47
CA CYS A 70 -4.90 -4.84 -3.58
C CYS A 70 -4.68 -3.39 -4.02
N ALA A 71 -5.33 -2.99 -5.11
CA ALA A 71 -5.44 -1.58 -5.44
C ALA A 71 -6.34 -0.86 -4.41
N ALA A 72 -6.04 0.42 -4.12
CA ALA A 72 -6.82 1.23 -3.20
C ALA A 72 -8.33 1.24 -3.51
N THR A 73 -8.69 1.17 -4.78
CA THR A 73 -10.10 1.07 -5.24
C THR A 73 -10.82 -0.14 -4.65
N ALA A 74 -10.15 -1.29 -4.50
CA ALA A 74 -10.76 -2.47 -3.90
C ALA A 74 -11.06 -2.28 -2.41
N LEU A 75 -10.20 -1.57 -1.68
CA LEU A 75 -10.47 -1.20 -0.28
C LEU A 75 -11.61 -0.19 -0.16
N MET A 76 -11.72 0.76 -1.07
CA MET A 76 -12.85 1.70 -1.13
C MET A 76 -14.16 0.95 -1.38
N GLU A 77 -14.18 0.01 -2.34
CA GLU A 77 -15.34 -0.85 -2.60
C GLU A 77 -15.71 -1.69 -1.36
N ALA A 78 -14.72 -2.30 -0.71
CA ALA A 78 -14.93 -3.08 0.51
C ALA A 78 -15.54 -2.21 1.62
N ALA A 79 -15.05 -0.99 1.81
CA ALA A 79 -15.61 -0.05 2.79
C ALA A 79 -17.08 0.28 2.48
N ILE A 80 -17.39 0.60 1.25
CA ILE A 80 -18.76 0.90 0.82
C ILE A 80 -19.68 -0.31 1.08
N ARG A 81 -19.27 -1.50 0.65
CA ARG A 81 -20.07 -2.74 0.82
C ARG A 81 -20.34 -3.10 2.29
N ASN A 82 -19.41 -2.74 3.19
CA ASN A 82 -19.54 -3.07 4.62
C ASN A 82 -20.24 -1.97 5.43
N LEU A 83 -20.18 -0.72 5.01
CA LEU A 83 -20.67 0.41 5.79
C LEU A 83 -21.99 0.99 5.28
N VAL A 84 -22.33 0.76 4.01
CA VAL A 84 -23.53 1.31 3.39
C VAL A 84 -24.62 0.24 3.27
N PRO A 85 -25.80 0.45 3.84
CA PRO A 85 -26.92 -0.48 3.65
C PRO A 85 -27.32 -0.59 2.17
N PRO A 86 -27.80 -1.75 1.71
CA PRO A 86 -28.19 -1.95 0.31
C PRO A 86 -29.30 -1.01 -0.18
N SER A 87 -30.03 -0.38 0.73
CA SER A 87 -31.10 0.60 0.45
C SER A 87 -30.57 2.02 0.19
N GLU A 88 -29.28 2.28 0.43
CA GLU A 88 -28.69 3.60 0.26
C GLU A 88 -27.82 3.67 -0.98
N VAL A 89 -27.82 4.84 -1.62
CA VAL A 89 -26.99 5.13 -2.79
C VAL A 89 -25.85 6.04 -2.38
N VAL A 90 -24.62 5.59 -2.59
CA VAL A 90 -23.43 6.43 -2.40
C VAL A 90 -23.15 7.19 -3.69
N GLY A 91 -23.29 8.49 -3.63
CA GLY A 91 -22.84 9.38 -4.71
C GLY A 91 -21.35 9.72 -4.55
N VAL A 92 -20.53 9.43 -5.54
CA VAL A 92 -19.17 9.96 -5.65
C VAL A 92 -19.24 11.29 -6.37
N ARG A 93 -18.90 12.37 -5.69
CA ARG A 93 -18.72 13.67 -6.35
C ARG A 93 -17.35 13.71 -7.00
N ASP A 94 -17.32 13.86 -8.30
CA ASP A 94 -16.09 14.20 -9.00
C ASP A 94 -15.70 15.63 -8.60
N ALA A 95 -14.51 15.79 -8.02
CA ALA A 95 -13.98 17.09 -7.61
C ALA A 95 -13.39 17.90 -8.78
N ALA A 96 -13.50 17.38 -9.99
CA ALA A 96 -12.93 17.99 -11.22
C ALA A 96 -13.99 18.72 -12.07
N ALA A 97 -14.97 19.36 -11.45
CA ALA A 97 -15.90 20.27 -12.13
C ALA A 97 -15.68 21.72 -11.71
#